data_c0770ade8578e6d7bca62e4365eedcf3
#
_entry.id   c0770ade8578e6d7bca62e4365eedcf3
#
_cell.length_a   1.000
_cell.length_b   1.000
_cell.length_c   1.000
_cell.angle_alpha   90.00
_cell.angle_beta   90.00
_cell.angle_gamma   90.00
#
_symmetry.space_group_name_H-M   'P 1'
#
loop_
_entity.id
_entity.type
_entity.pdbx_description
1 polymer ?
#
loop_
_entity_poly.entity_id
_entity_poly.type
_entity_poly.pdbx_seq_one_letter_code
_entity_poly.pdbx_strand_id
1 'polypeptide(L)'
;MKDFDVLVAGEINPDLILTGSNLSLQFGQVENIVEKAVMTIGSSSCIFACGVARLGLRVAFIGVVGDDIFGNFMLRALESRGIDISNIIIDKKQKTGLSVNLSRGRDRAVLTYIGAINALKAEQISDELIKKTRHLHIASYFLQDNLRLGVKGLLNKAKKLGVSTSLDTNWDPARKWTGINEVLGVIDILFLNEEEIKALSGNEKVKTAVKMLGKKVDIIAVKLGPNGAIVRKGVETVFAPAFPVEVIDTIGAGDAGEAGGGYA
;
A
#
# COMPACT_ATOMS: atom_id res chain seq x y z
N MET A 1 5.76 -9.65 25.56
CA MET A 1 5.52 -10.59 24.44
C MET A 1 4.99 -9.73 23.28
N LYS A 2 5.30 -10.07 22.03
CA LYS A 2 4.75 -9.34 20.89
C LYS A 2 3.32 -9.84 20.61
N ASP A 3 2.35 -8.94 20.64
CA ASP A 3 0.93 -9.28 20.46
C ASP A 3 0.60 -9.48 18.97
N PHE A 4 1.29 -8.70 18.10
CA PHE A 4 1.11 -8.70 16.65
C PHE A 4 2.38 -9.07 15.93
N ASP A 5 2.24 -9.74 14.81
CA ASP A 5 3.35 -10.03 13.92
C ASP A 5 3.59 -8.82 12.99
N VAL A 6 2.52 -8.17 12.52
CA VAL A 6 2.59 -6.97 11.68
C VAL A 6 1.65 -5.87 12.19
N LEU A 7 2.17 -4.65 12.27
CA LEU A 7 1.39 -3.42 12.35
C LEU A 7 1.39 -2.75 10.98
N VAL A 8 0.23 -2.54 10.40
CA VAL A 8 0.07 -1.77 9.18
C VAL A 8 -0.36 -0.35 9.54
N ALA A 9 0.42 0.63 9.11
CA ALA A 9 0.11 2.05 9.28
C ALA A 9 -0.14 2.67 7.91
N GLY A 10 -1.41 3.03 7.64
CA GLY A 10 -1.72 3.50 6.31
C GLY A 10 -3.14 3.97 6.09
N GLU A 11 -3.43 4.26 4.84
CA GLU A 11 -4.72 4.72 4.36
C GLU A 11 -5.78 3.61 4.42
N ILE A 12 -7.04 4.05 4.56
CA ILE A 12 -8.20 3.17 4.55
C ILE A 12 -9.25 3.78 3.63
N ASN A 13 -9.55 3.11 2.52
CA ASN A 13 -10.62 3.50 1.61
C ASN A 13 -11.17 2.28 0.85
N PRO A 14 -12.47 2.25 0.51
CA PRO A 14 -12.99 1.28 -0.42
C PRO A 14 -12.63 1.66 -1.87
N ASP A 15 -12.71 0.66 -2.74
CA ASP A 15 -12.72 0.82 -4.19
C ASP A 15 -14.13 0.56 -4.73
N LEU A 16 -14.66 1.50 -5.51
CA LEU A 16 -15.83 1.30 -6.34
C LEU A 16 -15.37 0.99 -7.76
N ILE A 17 -15.53 -0.25 -8.18
CA ILE A 17 -15.11 -0.72 -9.51
C ILE A 17 -16.32 -0.65 -10.43
N LEU A 18 -16.23 0.18 -11.48
CA LEU A 18 -17.20 0.31 -12.55
C LEU A 18 -16.61 -0.32 -13.81
N THR A 19 -17.30 -1.31 -14.38
CA THR A 19 -16.82 -2.02 -15.57
C THR A 19 -17.79 -1.83 -16.73
N GLY A 20 -17.26 -1.61 -17.92
CA GLY A 20 -18.04 -1.53 -19.15
C GLY A 20 -17.12 -1.61 -20.38
N SER A 21 -17.56 -2.35 -21.40
CA SER A 21 -16.80 -2.56 -22.65
C SER A 21 -16.55 -1.25 -23.41
N ASN A 22 -17.50 -0.31 -23.34
CA ASN A 22 -17.44 1.00 -24.00
C ASN A 22 -17.34 2.16 -23.01
N LEU A 23 -16.83 1.89 -21.80
CA LEU A 23 -16.74 2.90 -20.76
C LEU A 23 -15.77 4.02 -21.16
N SER A 24 -16.33 5.23 -21.31
CA SER A 24 -15.57 6.47 -21.51
C SER A 24 -16.29 7.61 -20.79
N LEU A 25 -15.54 8.42 -20.04
CA LEU A 25 -16.12 9.59 -19.39
C LEU A 25 -16.43 10.66 -20.44
N GLN A 26 -17.71 11.01 -20.55
CA GLN A 26 -18.19 12.12 -21.38
C GLN A 26 -18.84 13.15 -20.46
N PHE A 27 -18.44 14.41 -20.62
CA PHE A 27 -19.05 15.54 -19.94
C PHE A 27 -20.20 16.11 -20.81
N GLY A 28 -21.08 16.94 -20.26
CA GLY A 28 -22.11 17.60 -21.01
C GLY A 28 -23.50 16.97 -20.86
N GLN A 29 -23.89 16.58 -19.65
CA GLN A 29 -25.21 15.99 -19.33
C GLN A 29 -25.48 14.65 -20.06
N VAL A 30 -24.42 13.91 -20.34
CA VAL A 30 -24.52 12.58 -20.94
C VAL A 30 -24.50 11.53 -19.81
N GLU A 31 -25.47 10.64 -19.80
CA GLU A 31 -25.49 9.50 -18.91
C GLU A 31 -24.59 8.39 -19.47
N ASN A 32 -23.60 7.98 -18.67
CA ASN A 32 -22.71 6.87 -19.03
C ASN A 32 -23.16 5.61 -18.29
N ILE A 33 -23.71 4.65 -19.01
CA ILE A 33 -24.19 3.38 -18.45
C ILE A 33 -23.02 2.41 -18.30
N VAL A 34 -22.91 1.77 -17.13
CA VAL A 34 -21.89 0.74 -16.84
C VAL A 34 -22.54 -0.63 -16.77
N GLU A 35 -21.78 -1.67 -17.10
CA GLU A 35 -22.28 -3.05 -17.10
C GLU A 35 -22.25 -3.66 -15.69
N LYS A 36 -21.29 -3.25 -14.85
CA LYS A 36 -21.11 -3.76 -13.49
C LYS A 36 -20.61 -2.69 -12.56
N ALA A 37 -21.10 -2.72 -11.32
CA ALA A 37 -20.61 -1.90 -10.21
C ALA A 37 -20.37 -2.81 -9.00
N VAL A 38 -19.15 -2.75 -8.43
CA VAL A 38 -18.78 -3.53 -7.26
C VAL A 38 -18.02 -2.64 -6.28
N MET A 39 -18.42 -2.65 -5.01
CA MET A 39 -17.66 -2.05 -3.93
C MET A 39 -16.85 -3.13 -3.22
N THR A 40 -15.56 -2.90 -3.06
CA THR A 40 -14.62 -3.83 -2.43
C THR A 40 -13.63 -3.09 -1.53
N ILE A 41 -12.80 -3.84 -0.78
CA ILE A 41 -11.66 -3.26 -0.11
C ILE A 41 -10.72 -2.68 -1.17
N GLY A 42 -10.44 -1.40 -1.03
CA GLY A 42 -9.37 -0.70 -1.71
C GLY A 42 -8.18 -0.49 -0.77
N SER A 43 -7.34 0.49 -1.09
CA SER A 43 -6.14 0.81 -0.29
C SER A 43 -5.05 -0.26 -0.36
N SER A 44 -3.86 0.10 -0.77
CA SER A 44 -2.69 -0.80 -0.76
C SER A 44 -2.41 -1.32 0.65
N SER A 45 -2.52 -0.45 1.67
CA SER A 45 -2.36 -0.81 3.08
C SER A 45 -3.36 -1.88 3.52
N CYS A 46 -4.65 -1.72 3.16
CA CYS A 46 -5.69 -2.68 3.54
C CYS A 46 -5.56 -4.01 2.79
N ILE A 47 -5.23 -3.98 1.50
CA ILE A 47 -5.02 -5.19 0.70
C ILE A 47 -3.82 -5.97 1.24
N PHE A 48 -2.70 -5.30 1.53
CA PHE A 48 -1.53 -5.90 2.18
C PHE A 48 -1.92 -6.54 3.52
N ALA A 49 -2.61 -5.81 4.41
CA ALA A 49 -3.05 -6.33 5.72
C ALA A 49 -3.90 -7.59 5.58
N CYS A 50 -4.86 -7.60 4.64
CA CYS A 50 -5.70 -8.76 4.35
C CYS A 50 -4.88 -9.96 3.84
N GLY A 51 -3.90 -9.71 2.97
CA GLY A 51 -2.99 -10.74 2.46
C GLY A 51 -2.18 -11.39 3.58
N VAL A 52 -1.57 -10.57 4.44
CA VAL A 52 -0.76 -11.03 5.58
C VAL A 52 -1.61 -11.79 6.60
N ALA A 53 -2.82 -11.31 6.92
CA ALA A 53 -3.75 -12.03 7.81
C ALA A 53 -4.16 -13.39 7.22
N ARG A 54 -4.40 -13.46 5.91
CA ARG A 54 -4.71 -14.72 5.21
C ARG A 54 -3.56 -15.73 5.26
N LEU A 55 -2.32 -15.28 5.37
CA LEU A 55 -1.14 -16.12 5.58
C LEU A 55 -0.98 -16.59 7.04
N GLY A 56 -1.92 -16.24 7.93
CA GLY A 56 -1.97 -16.69 9.32
C GLY A 56 -1.23 -15.79 10.31
N LEU A 57 -0.75 -14.62 9.90
CA LEU A 57 -0.11 -13.67 10.80
C LEU A 57 -1.14 -12.82 11.56
N ARG A 58 -0.80 -12.43 12.80
CA ARG A 58 -1.60 -11.53 13.62
C ARG A 58 -1.32 -10.09 13.20
N VAL A 59 -2.35 -9.43 12.66
CA VAL A 59 -2.23 -8.09 12.07
C VAL A 59 -3.01 -7.08 12.91
N ALA A 60 -2.36 -5.99 13.30
CA ALA A 60 -3.02 -4.78 13.76
C ALA A 60 -2.98 -3.71 12.67
N PHE A 61 -4.01 -2.88 12.61
CA PHE A 61 -4.08 -1.77 11.67
C PHE A 61 -4.25 -0.44 12.41
N ILE A 62 -3.50 0.59 11.97
CA ILE A 62 -3.72 1.98 12.36
C ILE A 62 -3.88 2.85 11.12
N GLY A 63 -4.96 3.59 11.08
CA GLY A 63 -5.35 4.48 9.99
C GLY A 63 -6.50 5.36 10.42
N VAL A 64 -7.03 6.16 9.52
CA VAL A 64 -8.16 7.04 9.81
C VAL A 64 -9.29 6.78 8.82
N VAL A 65 -10.52 6.71 9.34
CA VAL A 65 -11.75 6.67 8.54
C VAL A 65 -12.70 7.76 9.00
N GLY A 66 -13.63 8.15 8.16
CA GLY A 66 -14.77 8.99 8.56
C GLY A 66 -15.85 8.19 9.28
N ASP A 67 -16.69 8.89 10.02
CA ASP A 67 -17.96 8.35 10.55
C ASP A 67 -19.02 8.37 9.45
N ASP A 68 -18.89 7.44 8.49
CA ASP A 68 -19.75 7.35 7.31
C ASP A 68 -19.89 5.90 6.80
N ILE A 69 -20.69 5.72 5.74
CA ILE A 69 -20.97 4.39 5.17
C ILE A 69 -19.71 3.69 4.66
N PHE A 70 -18.74 4.43 4.10
CA PHE A 70 -17.50 3.87 3.57
C PHE A 70 -16.57 3.45 4.71
N GLY A 71 -16.43 4.28 5.76
CA GLY A 71 -15.68 3.93 6.96
C GLY A 71 -16.24 2.68 7.64
N ASN A 72 -17.56 2.64 7.84
CA ASN A 72 -18.23 1.48 8.42
C ASN A 72 -18.06 0.21 7.56
N PHE A 73 -18.11 0.34 6.22
CA PHE A 73 -17.84 -0.77 5.31
C PHE A 73 -16.42 -1.31 5.51
N MET A 74 -15.41 -0.41 5.51
CA MET A 74 -14.02 -0.80 5.64
C MET A 74 -13.71 -1.44 7.00
N LEU A 75 -14.22 -0.88 8.10
CA LEU A 75 -14.04 -1.44 9.45
C LEU A 75 -14.55 -2.88 9.52
N ARG A 76 -15.78 -3.13 9.08
CA ARG A 76 -16.37 -4.48 9.05
C ARG A 76 -15.59 -5.42 8.15
N ALA A 77 -15.14 -4.93 7.01
CA ALA A 77 -14.41 -5.72 6.03
C ALA A 77 -13.02 -6.14 6.54
N LEU A 78 -12.32 -5.30 7.30
CA LEU A 78 -11.04 -5.62 7.94
C LEU A 78 -11.23 -6.59 9.13
N GLU A 79 -12.17 -6.28 10.01
CA GLU A 79 -12.49 -7.11 11.18
C GLU A 79 -12.90 -8.55 10.78
N SER A 80 -13.74 -8.69 9.74
CA SER A 80 -14.15 -9.99 9.21
C SER A 80 -13.00 -10.85 8.65
N ARG A 81 -11.84 -10.24 8.42
CA ARG A 81 -10.60 -10.89 7.97
C ARG A 81 -9.62 -11.14 9.12
N GLY A 82 -10.04 -10.93 10.36
CA GLY A 82 -9.21 -11.16 11.55
C GLY A 82 -8.15 -10.10 11.81
N ILE A 83 -8.30 -8.91 11.23
CA ILE A 83 -7.40 -7.77 11.47
C ILE A 83 -7.88 -7.03 12.71
N ASP A 84 -6.97 -6.75 13.64
CA ASP A 84 -7.25 -5.91 14.81
C ASP A 84 -7.41 -4.44 14.37
N ILE A 85 -8.63 -3.93 14.52
CA ILE A 85 -9.04 -2.57 14.13
C ILE A 85 -9.11 -1.61 15.33
N SER A 86 -8.73 -2.05 16.54
CA SER A 86 -8.87 -1.28 17.78
C SER A 86 -8.07 0.04 17.78
N ASN A 87 -7.09 0.17 16.91
CA ASN A 87 -6.26 1.36 16.76
C ASN A 87 -6.70 2.24 15.58
N ILE A 88 -7.75 1.87 14.85
CA ILE A 88 -8.27 2.72 13.76
C ILE A 88 -9.02 3.91 14.36
N ILE A 89 -8.70 5.10 13.86
CA ILE A 89 -9.26 6.37 14.32
C ILE A 89 -10.50 6.67 13.47
N ILE A 90 -11.63 6.91 14.13
CA ILE A 90 -12.86 7.39 13.49
C ILE A 90 -12.93 8.91 13.65
N ASP A 91 -12.71 9.65 12.56
CA ASP A 91 -12.78 11.12 12.55
C ASP A 91 -14.17 11.58 12.07
N LYS A 92 -14.94 12.18 12.99
CA LYS A 92 -16.29 12.71 12.68
C LYS A 92 -16.28 13.94 11.77
N LYS A 93 -15.13 14.59 11.60
CA LYS A 93 -14.98 15.83 10.81
C LYS A 93 -14.57 15.57 9.37
N GLN A 94 -14.04 14.39 9.07
CA GLN A 94 -13.61 14.01 7.73
C GLN A 94 -14.50 12.92 7.16
N LYS A 95 -14.55 12.82 5.85
CA LYS A 95 -15.16 11.72 5.13
C LYS A 95 -14.10 10.67 4.79
N THR A 96 -14.48 9.42 4.82
CA THR A 96 -13.62 8.33 4.35
C THR A 96 -13.24 8.56 2.89
N GLY A 97 -11.99 8.29 2.52
CA GLY A 97 -11.56 8.33 1.14
C GLY A 97 -12.29 7.28 0.28
N LEU A 98 -12.26 7.48 -1.03
CA LEU A 98 -12.89 6.58 -2.00
C LEU A 98 -12.09 6.59 -3.29
N SER A 99 -11.79 5.41 -3.85
CA SER A 99 -11.30 5.31 -5.22
C SER A 99 -12.37 4.73 -6.11
N VAL A 100 -12.67 5.41 -7.23
CA VAL A 100 -13.54 4.92 -8.29
C VAL A 100 -12.63 4.41 -9.41
N ASN A 101 -12.66 3.11 -9.62
CA ASN A 101 -11.89 2.43 -10.66
C ASN A 101 -12.78 2.21 -11.88
N LEU A 102 -12.45 2.86 -12.99
CA LEU A 102 -13.11 2.69 -14.27
C LEU A 102 -12.35 1.64 -15.07
N SER A 103 -12.95 0.49 -15.33
CA SER A 103 -12.32 -0.64 -16.01
C SER A 103 -12.94 -0.89 -17.38
N ARG A 104 -12.12 -0.89 -18.44
CA ARG A 104 -12.50 -1.13 -19.82
C ARG A 104 -11.53 -2.12 -20.46
N GLY A 105 -11.87 -3.40 -20.50
CA GLY A 105 -10.99 -4.44 -20.98
C GLY A 105 -9.69 -4.51 -20.15
N ARG A 106 -8.56 -4.19 -20.79
CA ARG A 106 -7.24 -4.14 -20.11
C ARG A 106 -6.84 -2.74 -19.65
N ASP A 107 -7.64 -1.73 -19.97
CA ASP A 107 -7.38 -0.33 -19.64
C ASP A 107 -8.16 0.08 -18.40
N ARG A 108 -7.59 0.99 -17.63
CA ARG A 108 -8.23 1.51 -16.41
C ARG A 108 -7.91 2.97 -16.16
N ALA A 109 -8.84 3.66 -15.55
CA ALA A 109 -8.64 4.99 -14.96
C ALA A 109 -9.08 4.96 -13.50
N VAL A 110 -8.42 5.72 -12.66
CA VAL A 110 -8.73 5.80 -11.22
C VAL A 110 -9.00 7.24 -10.84
N LEU A 111 -10.14 7.48 -10.18
CA LEU A 111 -10.51 8.76 -9.60
C LEU A 111 -10.53 8.59 -8.08
N THR A 112 -9.67 9.30 -7.37
CA THR A 112 -9.55 9.17 -5.92
C THR A 112 -10.00 10.45 -5.22
N TYR A 113 -11.01 10.31 -4.36
CA TYR A 113 -11.32 11.30 -3.33
C TYR A 113 -10.46 11.02 -2.10
N ILE A 114 -9.58 11.96 -1.77
CA ILE A 114 -8.59 11.76 -0.70
C ILE A 114 -9.25 11.60 0.67
N GLY A 115 -10.14 12.51 1.07
CA GLY A 115 -10.77 12.44 2.39
C GLY A 115 -9.79 12.10 3.51
N ALA A 116 -10.13 11.09 4.31
CA ALA A 116 -9.31 10.63 5.45
C ALA A 116 -8.04 9.84 5.05
N ILE A 117 -7.80 9.54 3.77
CA ILE A 117 -6.56 8.89 3.28
C ILE A 117 -5.31 9.61 3.80
N ASN A 118 -5.36 10.94 3.82
CA ASN A 118 -4.23 11.78 4.24
C ASN A 118 -4.33 12.24 5.70
N ALA A 119 -5.17 11.62 6.54
CA ALA A 119 -5.44 12.13 7.88
C ALA A 119 -4.50 11.59 8.97
N LEU A 120 -3.96 10.38 8.79
CA LEU A 120 -3.05 9.77 9.76
C LEU A 120 -1.76 10.59 9.90
N LYS A 121 -1.31 10.79 11.15
CA LYS A 121 -0.04 11.43 11.49
C LYS A 121 0.86 10.45 12.25
N ALA A 122 2.17 10.58 12.09
CA ALA A 122 3.14 9.70 12.76
C ALA A 122 3.05 9.76 14.30
N GLU A 123 2.69 10.92 14.86
CA GLU A 123 2.53 11.12 16.30
C GLU A 123 1.36 10.35 16.92
N GLN A 124 0.40 9.93 16.09
CA GLN A 124 -0.74 9.12 16.53
C GLN A 124 -0.38 7.63 16.70
N ILE A 125 0.80 7.22 16.20
CA ILE A 125 1.33 5.86 16.34
C ILE A 125 2.18 5.78 17.60
N SER A 126 1.60 5.25 18.68
CA SER A 126 2.25 5.23 20.00
C SER A 126 3.42 4.24 20.07
N ASP A 127 4.37 4.53 20.96
CA ASP A 127 5.50 3.63 21.23
C ASP A 127 5.02 2.27 21.77
N GLU A 128 3.92 2.26 22.54
CA GLU A 128 3.32 1.06 23.09
C GLU A 128 2.80 0.14 21.97
N LEU A 129 2.15 0.71 20.96
CA LEU A 129 1.66 -0.06 19.81
C LEU A 129 2.83 -0.63 19.01
N ILE A 130 3.88 0.17 18.75
CA ILE A 130 5.09 -0.29 18.07
C ILE A 130 5.77 -1.41 18.86
N LYS A 131 5.91 -1.28 20.17
CA LYS A 131 6.52 -2.30 21.04
C LYS A 131 5.79 -3.64 21.01
N LYS A 132 4.49 -3.64 20.75
CA LYS A 132 3.65 -4.84 20.66
C LYS A 132 3.77 -5.57 19.32
N THR A 133 4.45 -5.02 18.33
CA THR A 133 4.58 -5.60 16.98
C THR A 133 5.99 -6.05 16.65
N ARG A 134 6.14 -6.98 15.71
CA ARG A 134 7.43 -7.45 15.19
C ARG A 134 7.88 -6.66 13.97
N HIS A 135 6.92 -6.25 13.16
CA HIS A 135 7.14 -5.56 11.89
C HIS A 135 6.17 -4.40 11.72
N LEU A 136 6.65 -3.25 11.24
CA LEU A 136 5.85 -2.09 10.86
C LEU A 136 5.88 -1.93 9.34
N HIS A 137 4.72 -2.03 8.71
CA HIS A 137 4.54 -1.77 7.28
C HIS A 137 3.85 -0.44 7.05
N ILE A 138 4.36 0.34 6.10
CA ILE A 138 3.74 1.58 5.61
C ILE A 138 3.58 1.45 4.10
N ALA A 139 2.35 1.63 3.60
CA ALA A 139 2.09 1.67 2.17
C ALA A 139 1.60 3.05 1.71
N SER A 140 1.49 3.24 0.41
CA SER A 140 0.98 4.47 -0.22
C SER A 140 1.67 5.76 0.27
N TYR A 141 2.99 5.72 0.40
CA TYR A 141 3.80 6.80 0.96
C TYR A 141 3.45 8.18 0.37
N PHE A 142 3.24 8.25 -0.95
CA PHE A 142 2.98 9.52 -1.64
C PHE A 142 1.52 10.00 -1.56
N LEU A 143 0.59 9.19 -1.05
CA LEU A 143 -0.80 9.60 -0.82
C LEU A 143 -1.05 10.08 0.62
N GLN A 144 -0.10 9.91 1.52
CA GLN A 144 -0.24 10.18 2.96
C GLN A 144 0.66 11.32 3.41
N ASP A 145 0.42 12.54 2.91
CA ASP A 145 1.27 13.71 3.18
C ASP A 145 1.49 13.99 4.67
N ASN A 146 0.43 13.86 5.51
CA ASN A 146 0.54 14.10 6.94
C ASN A 146 1.39 13.03 7.65
N LEU A 147 1.24 11.76 7.28
CA LEU A 147 2.09 10.69 7.80
C LEU A 147 3.53 10.86 7.32
N ARG A 148 3.71 11.20 6.02
CA ARG A 148 5.01 11.36 5.37
C ARG A 148 5.92 12.35 6.08
N LEU A 149 5.38 13.44 6.65
CA LEU A 149 6.15 14.43 7.41
C LEU A 149 6.89 13.81 8.61
N GLY A 150 6.33 12.76 9.23
CA GLY A 150 6.91 12.12 10.42
C GLY A 150 7.47 10.72 10.17
N VAL A 151 7.34 10.15 8.96
CA VAL A 151 7.71 8.75 8.67
C VAL A 151 9.16 8.42 9.03
N LYS A 152 10.11 9.29 8.70
CA LYS A 152 11.53 9.07 9.07
C LYS A 152 11.73 8.92 10.58
N GLY A 153 11.07 9.76 11.36
CA GLY A 153 11.09 9.69 12.83
C GLY A 153 10.45 8.41 13.35
N LEU A 154 9.31 8.03 12.78
CA LEU A 154 8.57 6.81 13.11
C LEU A 154 9.43 5.55 12.83
N LEU A 155 10.06 5.45 11.67
CA LEU A 155 10.92 4.32 11.29
C LEU A 155 12.16 4.22 12.19
N ASN A 156 12.82 5.35 12.49
CA ASN A 156 13.91 5.38 13.45
C ASN A 156 13.48 4.92 14.85
N LYS A 157 12.28 5.28 15.28
CA LYS A 157 11.68 4.83 16.54
C LYS A 157 11.43 3.32 16.51
N ALA A 158 10.82 2.78 15.44
CA ALA A 158 10.61 1.35 15.26
C ALA A 158 11.94 0.58 15.35
N LYS A 159 12.98 1.03 14.66
CA LYS A 159 14.31 0.44 14.69
C LYS A 159 14.91 0.43 16.09
N LYS A 160 14.82 1.54 16.86
CA LYS A 160 15.27 1.60 18.26
C LYS A 160 14.55 0.61 19.17
N LEU A 161 13.30 0.28 18.85
CA LEU A 161 12.47 -0.67 19.58
C LEU A 161 12.63 -2.12 19.10
N GLY A 162 13.58 -2.38 18.18
CA GLY A 162 13.85 -3.71 17.62
C GLY A 162 12.70 -4.22 16.73
N VAL A 163 11.99 -3.31 16.05
CA VAL A 163 10.90 -3.61 15.12
C VAL A 163 11.41 -3.39 13.70
N SER A 164 11.32 -4.42 12.86
CA SER A 164 11.67 -4.31 11.45
C SER A 164 10.63 -3.48 10.68
N THR A 165 11.03 -2.95 9.54
CA THR A 165 10.21 -1.97 8.81
C THR A 165 10.17 -2.25 7.33
N SER A 166 9.01 -2.02 6.70
CA SER A 166 8.88 -2.02 5.24
C SER A 166 8.06 -0.84 4.74
N LEU A 167 8.33 -0.46 3.50
CA LEU A 167 7.65 0.63 2.81
C LEU A 167 7.28 0.21 1.40
N ASP A 168 6.03 0.46 1.00
CA ASP A 168 5.59 0.56 -0.39
C ASP A 168 5.34 2.03 -0.72
N THR A 169 5.98 2.49 -1.78
CA THR A 169 5.84 3.90 -2.19
C THR A 169 4.50 4.17 -2.83
N ASN A 170 3.95 3.19 -3.54
CA ASN A 170 2.96 3.42 -4.56
C ASN A 170 3.41 4.51 -5.56
N TRP A 171 2.58 4.81 -6.57
CA TRP A 171 2.91 5.84 -7.55
C TRP A 171 2.83 7.24 -6.92
N ASP A 172 3.81 8.10 -7.21
CA ASP A 172 3.73 9.52 -6.84
C ASP A 172 2.82 10.29 -7.83
N PRO A 173 1.63 10.76 -7.41
CA PRO A 173 0.74 11.52 -8.29
C PRO A 173 1.38 12.79 -8.85
N ALA A 174 2.30 13.40 -8.09
CA ALA A 174 3.04 14.58 -8.51
C ALA A 174 4.24 14.25 -9.42
N ARG A 175 4.63 12.97 -9.56
CA ARG A 175 5.79 12.48 -10.32
C ARG A 175 7.13 13.12 -9.94
N LYS A 176 7.25 13.62 -8.71
CA LYS A 176 8.45 14.33 -8.23
C LYS A 176 9.38 13.45 -7.40
N TRP A 177 8.83 12.38 -6.79
CA TRP A 177 9.55 11.42 -5.95
C TRP A 177 10.36 12.08 -4.83
N THR A 178 9.90 13.23 -4.34
CA THR A 178 10.60 14.02 -3.33
C THR A 178 10.40 13.45 -1.92
N GLY A 179 11.42 13.61 -1.06
CA GLY A 179 11.38 13.20 0.36
C GLY A 179 11.71 11.73 0.60
N ILE A 180 11.47 10.83 -0.36
CA ILE A 180 11.70 9.39 -0.19
C ILE A 180 13.18 9.05 0.10
N ASN A 181 14.12 9.79 -0.47
CA ASN A 181 15.54 9.56 -0.27
C ASN A 181 15.98 9.65 1.21
N GLU A 182 15.26 10.43 2.02
CA GLU A 182 15.53 10.54 3.45
C GLU A 182 15.08 9.32 4.25
N VAL A 183 14.17 8.54 3.68
CA VAL A 183 13.56 7.37 4.30
C VAL A 183 14.32 6.09 3.92
N LEU A 184 14.89 6.03 2.70
CA LEU A 184 15.57 4.85 2.19
C LEU A 184 16.70 4.34 3.11
N GLY A 185 17.40 5.23 3.82
CA GLY A 185 18.50 4.85 4.73
C GLY A 185 18.04 4.31 6.08
N VAL A 186 16.75 4.29 6.37
CA VAL A 186 16.20 3.91 7.67
C VAL A 186 15.15 2.79 7.61
N ILE A 187 14.71 2.39 6.41
CA ILE A 187 13.85 1.23 6.20
C ILE A 187 14.67 -0.04 5.98
N ASP A 188 14.10 -1.19 6.33
CA ASP A 188 14.74 -2.49 6.11
C ASP A 188 14.33 -3.08 4.76
N ILE A 189 13.05 -2.95 4.37
CA ILE A 189 12.49 -3.51 3.14
C ILE A 189 11.80 -2.43 2.32
N LEU A 190 12.09 -2.37 1.03
CA LEU A 190 11.42 -1.50 0.05
C LEU A 190 10.70 -2.35 -0.99
N PHE A 191 9.39 -2.16 -1.11
CA PHE A 191 8.57 -2.75 -2.16
C PHE A 191 8.34 -1.73 -3.28
N LEU A 192 8.48 -2.16 -4.52
CA LEU A 192 8.30 -1.34 -5.71
C LEU A 192 7.76 -2.19 -6.87
N ASN A 193 7.11 -1.56 -7.81
CA ASN A 193 6.95 -2.14 -9.14
C ASN A 193 8.03 -1.65 -10.11
N GLU A 194 8.02 -2.15 -11.34
CA GLU A 194 9.01 -1.83 -12.36
C GLU A 194 9.07 -0.33 -12.69
N GLU A 195 7.92 0.33 -12.81
CA GLU A 195 7.85 1.76 -13.16
C GLU A 195 8.27 2.64 -11.98
N GLU A 196 7.92 2.25 -10.76
CA GLU A 196 8.31 2.97 -9.54
C GLU A 196 9.81 2.94 -9.31
N ILE A 197 10.47 1.78 -9.49
CA ILE A 197 11.92 1.70 -9.30
C ILE A 197 12.67 2.48 -10.38
N LYS A 198 12.19 2.49 -11.62
CA LYS A 198 12.75 3.31 -12.70
C LYS A 198 12.63 4.80 -12.36
N ALA A 199 11.42 5.25 -12.00
CA ALA A 199 11.16 6.64 -11.66
C ALA A 199 11.98 7.10 -10.43
N LEU A 200 12.01 6.28 -9.37
CA LEU A 200 12.75 6.59 -8.15
C LEU A 200 14.27 6.65 -8.35
N SER A 201 14.82 5.77 -9.16
CA SER A 201 16.26 5.70 -9.42
C SER A 201 16.75 6.62 -10.55
N GLY A 202 15.83 7.09 -11.40
CA GLY A 202 16.16 7.78 -12.65
C GLY A 202 16.84 6.86 -13.67
N ASN A 203 16.66 5.54 -13.59
CA ASN A 203 17.34 4.59 -14.46
C ASN A 203 16.36 3.57 -15.07
N GLU A 204 16.32 3.51 -16.41
CA GLU A 204 15.41 2.63 -17.15
C GLU A 204 15.73 1.12 -16.98
N LYS A 205 16.96 0.77 -16.59
CA LYS A 205 17.34 -0.63 -16.40
C LYS A 205 17.11 -1.06 -14.96
N VAL A 206 16.08 -1.87 -14.72
CA VAL A 206 15.69 -2.36 -13.38
C VAL A 206 16.88 -2.95 -12.61
N LYS A 207 17.71 -3.80 -13.23
CA LYS A 207 18.89 -4.39 -12.57
C LYS A 207 19.88 -3.33 -12.08
N THR A 208 20.05 -2.23 -12.83
CA THR A 208 20.91 -1.12 -12.42
C THR A 208 20.26 -0.33 -11.30
N ALA A 209 18.97 -0.03 -11.42
CA ALA A 209 18.18 0.66 -10.40
C ALA A 209 18.21 -0.08 -9.04
N VAL A 210 18.01 -1.42 -9.04
CA VAL A 210 18.12 -2.28 -7.85
C VAL A 210 19.51 -2.15 -7.21
N LYS A 211 20.59 -2.16 -8.01
CA LYS A 211 21.97 -1.99 -7.48
C LYS A 211 22.20 -0.60 -6.89
N MET A 212 21.63 0.44 -7.50
CA MET A 212 21.75 1.82 -7.02
C MET A 212 21.05 2.02 -5.68
N LEU A 213 19.77 1.62 -5.59
CA LEU A 213 18.97 1.77 -4.37
C LEU A 213 19.43 0.82 -3.27
N GLY A 214 19.94 -0.35 -3.62
CA GLY A 214 20.48 -1.32 -2.68
C GLY A 214 21.76 -0.91 -1.96
N LYS A 215 22.31 0.27 -2.26
CA LYS A 215 23.33 0.93 -1.43
C LYS A 215 22.73 1.62 -0.21
N LYS A 216 21.42 1.84 -0.20
CA LYS A 216 20.69 2.57 0.84
C LYS A 216 19.72 1.68 1.63
N VAL A 217 19.15 0.66 0.98
CA VAL A 217 18.15 -0.24 1.56
C VAL A 217 18.68 -1.67 1.50
N ASP A 218 18.53 -2.42 2.60
CA ASP A 218 19.06 -3.78 2.69
C ASP A 218 18.27 -4.75 1.80
N ILE A 219 16.95 -4.72 1.85
CA ILE A 219 16.09 -5.58 1.05
C ILE A 219 15.25 -4.74 0.09
N ILE A 220 15.33 -5.05 -1.19
CA ILE A 220 14.49 -4.46 -2.23
C ILE A 220 13.77 -5.56 -2.97
N ALA A 221 12.43 -5.50 -3.01
CA ALA A 221 11.59 -6.39 -3.77
C ALA A 221 10.89 -5.61 -4.89
N VAL A 222 11.10 -6.03 -6.15
CA VAL A 222 10.56 -5.38 -7.34
C VAL A 222 9.62 -6.33 -8.07
N LYS A 223 8.37 -5.95 -8.17
CA LYS A 223 7.33 -6.64 -8.93
C LYS A 223 7.49 -6.30 -10.42
N LEU A 224 7.57 -7.31 -11.28
CA LEU A 224 7.75 -7.18 -12.73
C LEU A 224 6.51 -7.63 -13.52
N GLY A 225 5.36 -7.65 -12.88
CA GLY A 225 4.11 -8.15 -13.47
C GLY A 225 4.24 -9.57 -14.03
N PRO A 226 3.91 -9.81 -15.32
CA PRO A 226 3.99 -11.14 -15.91
C PRO A 226 5.41 -11.71 -15.99
N ASN A 227 6.43 -10.87 -15.79
CA ASN A 227 7.83 -11.29 -15.80
C ASN A 227 8.32 -11.75 -14.41
N GLY A 228 7.46 -11.77 -13.37
CA GLY A 228 7.84 -12.25 -12.05
C GLY A 228 8.32 -11.15 -11.10
N ALA A 229 9.37 -11.42 -10.33
CA ALA A 229 9.91 -10.50 -9.34
C ALA A 229 11.43 -10.61 -9.22
N ILE A 230 12.05 -9.51 -8.79
CA ILE A 230 13.45 -9.46 -8.37
C ILE A 230 13.49 -9.10 -6.91
N VAL A 231 14.22 -9.89 -6.11
CA VAL A 231 14.52 -9.56 -4.72
C VAL A 231 16.03 -9.43 -4.57
N ARG A 232 16.47 -8.32 -3.96
CA ARG A 232 17.86 -8.11 -3.57
C ARG A 232 17.96 -8.02 -2.06
N LYS A 233 18.93 -8.76 -1.47
CA LYS A 233 19.30 -8.64 -0.06
C LYS A 233 20.82 -8.53 0.05
N GLY A 234 21.30 -7.44 0.63
CA GLY A 234 22.75 -7.19 0.68
C GLY A 234 23.36 -7.14 -0.73
N VAL A 235 24.21 -8.10 -1.07
CA VAL A 235 24.85 -8.21 -2.41
C VAL A 235 24.15 -9.23 -3.31
N GLU A 236 23.33 -10.08 -2.75
CA GLU A 236 22.63 -11.14 -3.47
C GLU A 236 21.39 -10.60 -4.20
N THR A 237 21.14 -11.14 -5.37
CA THR A 237 19.94 -10.81 -6.16
C THR A 237 19.35 -12.09 -6.73
N VAL A 238 18.10 -12.33 -6.42
CA VAL A 238 17.34 -13.49 -6.88
C VAL A 238 16.23 -13.02 -7.81
N PHE A 239 16.01 -13.76 -8.86
CA PHE A 239 14.88 -13.59 -9.78
C PHE A 239 13.93 -14.78 -9.61
N ALA A 240 12.65 -14.49 -9.43
CA ALA A 240 11.57 -15.48 -9.40
C ALA A 240 10.65 -15.24 -10.61
N PRO A 241 10.46 -16.21 -11.52
CA PRO A 241 9.52 -16.07 -12.62
C PRO A 241 8.07 -16.04 -12.11
N ALA A 242 7.18 -15.40 -12.86
CA ALA A 242 5.75 -15.48 -12.57
C ALA A 242 5.20 -16.87 -12.91
N PHE A 243 4.18 -17.28 -12.16
CA PHE A 243 3.40 -18.44 -12.55
C PHE A 243 2.49 -18.06 -13.72
N PRO A 244 2.38 -18.91 -14.76
CA PRO A 244 1.43 -18.68 -15.83
C PRO A 244 0.00 -18.83 -15.30
N VAL A 245 -0.80 -17.77 -15.42
CA VAL A 245 -2.19 -17.73 -14.97
C VAL A 245 -3.05 -17.02 -16.02
N GLU A 246 -4.33 -17.37 -16.09
CA GLU A 246 -5.32 -16.56 -16.79
C GLU A 246 -5.69 -15.36 -15.93
N VAL A 247 -5.43 -14.17 -16.44
CA VAL A 247 -5.67 -12.92 -15.70
C VAL A 247 -7.13 -12.52 -15.85
N ILE A 248 -7.86 -12.50 -14.72
CA ILE A 248 -9.24 -12.02 -14.64
C ILE A 248 -9.24 -10.52 -14.27
N ASP A 249 -8.47 -10.14 -13.26
CA ASP A 249 -8.33 -8.76 -12.79
C ASP A 249 -6.93 -8.57 -12.20
N THR A 250 -6.37 -7.37 -12.33
CA THR A 250 -5.04 -7.01 -11.80
C THR A 250 -5.11 -6.06 -10.61
N ILE A 251 -6.31 -5.61 -10.21
CA ILE A 251 -6.48 -4.69 -9.06
C ILE A 251 -6.01 -5.39 -7.78
N GLY A 252 -5.11 -4.74 -7.03
CA GLY A 252 -4.55 -5.27 -5.78
C GLY A 252 -3.57 -6.43 -5.91
N ALA A 253 -3.25 -6.90 -7.13
CA ALA A 253 -2.31 -8.00 -7.32
C ALA A 253 -0.89 -7.65 -6.81
N GLY A 254 -0.48 -6.38 -6.95
CA GLY A 254 0.77 -5.87 -6.42
C GLY A 254 0.84 -5.97 -4.90
N ASP A 255 -0.16 -5.46 -4.21
CA ASP A 255 -0.25 -5.40 -2.75
C ASP A 255 -0.36 -6.81 -2.13
N ALA A 256 -1.10 -7.71 -2.80
CA ALA A 256 -1.17 -9.12 -2.42
C ALA A 256 0.19 -9.82 -2.57
N GLY A 257 0.95 -9.49 -3.63
CA GLY A 257 2.31 -9.99 -3.85
C GLY A 257 3.30 -9.52 -2.78
N GLU A 258 3.13 -8.31 -2.26
CA GLU A 258 3.94 -7.78 -1.14
C GLU A 258 3.68 -8.52 0.17
N ALA A 259 2.43 -8.86 0.45
CA ALA A 259 2.08 -9.66 1.61
C ALA A 259 2.82 -11.01 1.60
N GLY A 260 2.88 -11.67 0.44
CA GLY A 260 3.67 -12.90 0.26
C GLY A 260 5.18 -12.69 0.45
N GLY A 261 5.73 -11.62 -0.13
CA GLY A 261 7.16 -11.27 -0.01
C GLY A 261 7.57 -10.83 1.40
N GLY A 262 6.67 -10.22 2.15
CA GLY A 262 6.92 -9.83 3.55
C GLY A 262 6.90 -11.01 4.53
N TYR A 263 6.34 -12.14 4.13
CA TYR A 263 6.28 -13.36 4.94
C TYR A 263 7.55 -14.23 4.81
N ALA A 264 8.21 -14.19 3.66
CA ALA A 264 9.40 -14.97 3.38
C ALA A 264 10.68 -14.35 3.97
#